data_5d7bb753be240e2f4cb233ac6bb65900
#
_entry.id   5d7bb753be240e2f4cb233ac6bb65900
#
_cell.length_a   1.000
_cell.length_b   1.000
_cell.length_c   1.000
_cell.angle_alpha   90.00
_cell.angle_beta   90.00
_cell.angle_gamma   90.00
#
_symmetry.space_group_name_H-M   'P 1'
#
loop_
_entity.id
_entity.type
_entity.pdbx_description
1 polymer ?
#
loop_
_entity_poly.entity_id
_entity_poly.type
_entity_poly.pdbx_seq_one_letter_code
_entity_poly.pdbx_strand_id
1 'polypeptide(L)'
;MNRYADFRILIVDDNQNNLFTLRALIEKHMDVELLEADSGQSALDIALKNPRIDLVILDVQMPDMDGFQTATMLKVRRKTRDIPIIFLTAAYKTDEFQQKGYEVGAADYLLKPIDDNQLINKISTYLRLIEKERDMNRRLELLVEERTAELWLAKQYLENVINNMGEALLLLEPDGSIKTANPAACHMLDYQQEDLLGMAIGDVFEEEEAVQASAFMGTWLEALIRTGTISSIEACFIAKDQRRVPVLFSRTALKDDAGRITDIICIAKDMTGYTRVE
;
A
#
# COMPACT_ATOMS: atom_id res chain seq x y z
N MET A 1 35.43 -9.21 0.17
CA MET A 1 34.41 -8.14 0.22
C MET A 1 33.99 -8.00 1.66
N ASN A 2 34.22 -6.84 2.26
CA ASN A 2 33.88 -6.57 3.65
C ASN A 2 32.38 -6.46 3.80
N ARG A 3 31.75 -7.47 4.39
CA ARG A 3 30.29 -7.67 4.42
C ARG A 3 29.54 -6.58 5.18
N TYR A 4 30.19 -5.91 6.11
CA TYR A 4 29.54 -5.00 7.05
C TYR A 4 30.02 -3.54 6.96
N ALA A 5 30.77 -3.17 5.91
CA ALA A 5 31.34 -1.82 5.76
C ALA A 5 30.29 -0.68 5.71
N ASP A 6 29.05 -0.99 5.32
CA ASP A 6 27.95 -0.02 5.23
C ASP A 6 27.11 0.08 6.51
N PHE A 7 27.48 -0.66 7.57
CA PHE A 7 26.76 -0.65 8.84
C PHE A 7 27.39 0.29 9.85
N ARG A 8 26.53 0.94 10.64
CA ARG A 8 26.90 1.86 11.71
C ARG A 8 26.46 1.33 13.06
N ILE A 9 27.42 1.21 13.99
CA ILE A 9 27.16 0.79 15.36
C ILE A 9 27.49 1.94 16.28
N LEU A 10 26.54 2.31 17.15
CA LEU A 10 26.78 3.27 18.22
C LEU A 10 27.12 2.51 19.49
N ILE A 11 28.32 2.75 20.04
CA ILE A 11 28.75 2.23 21.33
C ILE A 11 28.69 3.33 22.39
N VAL A 12 28.09 3.00 23.54
CA VAL A 12 27.79 3.97 24.61
C VAL A 12 28.26 3.42 25.96
N ASP A 13 29.20 4.08 26.58
CA ASP A 13 29.72 3.76 27.92
C ASP A 13 30.36 5.02 28.50
N ASP A 14 30.14 5.34 29.76
CA ASP A 14 30.68 6.52 30.39
C ASP A 14 32.19 6.42 30.68
N ASN A 15 32.74 5.20 30.60
CA ASN A 15 34.15 4.91 30.79
C ASN A 15 34.89 4.82 29.46
N GLN A 16 35.81 5.75 29.22
CA GLN A 16 36.62 5.84 28.01
C GLN A 16 37.47 4.57 27.76
N ASN A 17 37.89 3.84 28.79
CA ASN A 17 38.62 2.59 28.62
C ASN A 17 37.71 1.47 28.11
N ASN A 18 36.44 1.47 28.51
CA ASN A 18 35.47 0.54 28.01
C ASN A 18 35.17 0.81 26.53
N LEU A 19 34.97 2.10 26.16
CA LEU A 19 34.77 2.50 24.77
C LEU A 19 35.96 2.08 23.90
N PHE A 20 37.19 2.39 24.36
CA PHE A 20 38.38 1.96 23.62
C PHE A 20 38.48 0.45 23.46
N THR A 21 38.17 -0.34 24.49
CA THR A 21 38.22 -1.79 24.48
C THR A 21 37.17 -2.34 23.53
N LEU A 22 35.91 -1.86 23.58
CA LEU A 22 34.83 -2.25 22.70
C LEU A 22 35.15 -1.93 21.23
N ARG A 23 35.67 -0.70 20.96
CA ARG A 23 36.12 -0.32 19.63
C ARG A 23 37.16 -1.28 19.11
N ALA A 24 38.26 -1.46 19.84
CA ALA A 24 39.37 -2.31 19.44
C ALA A 24 38.92 -3.76 19.17
N LEU A 25 38.01 -4.27 19.99
CA LEU A 25 37.44 -5.61 19.82
C LEU A 25 36.59 -5.72 18.55
N ILE A 26 35.71 -4.77 18.31
CA ILE A 26 34.82 -4.80 17.13
C ILE A 26 35.63 -4.61 15.85
N GLU A 27 36.52 -3.61 15.78
CA GLU A 27 37.36 -3.34 14.63
C GLU A 27 38.30 -4.49 14.27
N LYS A 28 38.75 -5.27 15.26
CA LYS A 28 39.56 -6.47 15.05
C LYS A 28 38.82 -7.55 14.26
N HIS A 29 37.50 -7.64 14.42
CA HIS A 29 36.70 -8.76 13.90
C HIS A 29 35.75 -8.35 12.76
N MET A 30 35.42 -7.07 12.65
CA MET A 30 34.40 -6.56 11.73
C MET A 30 34.84 -5.21 11.18
N ASP A 31 34.56 -4.99 9.90
CA ASP A 31 34.69 -3.68 9.25
C ASP A 31 33.30 -3.01 9.27
N VAL A 32 33.11 -2.15 10.26
CA VAL A 32 31.87 -1.38 10.47
C VAL A 32 32.24 0.05 10.86
N GLU A 33 31.37 0.99 10.59
CA GLU A 33 31.52 2.36 11.09
C GLU A 33 31.11 2.41 12.57
N LEU A 34 32.03 2.79 13.45
CA LEU A 34 31.77 2.94 14.90
C LEU A 34 31.57 4.40 15.27
N LEU A 35 30.47 4.67 15.95
CA LEU A 35 30.18 5.95 16.61
C LEU A 35 30.28 5.74 18.12
N GLU A 36 30.83 6.69 18.83
CA GLU A 36 31.02 6.62 20.27
C GLU A 36 30.26 7.71 20.99
N ALA A 37 29.68 7.35 22.12
CA ALA A 37 29.05 8.28 23.06
C ALA A 37 29.51 7.96 24.50
N ASP A 38 29.83 8.97 25.25
CA ASP A 38 30.27 8.88 26.63
C ASP A 38 29.16 9.11 27.67
N SER A 39 27.93 9.24 27.18
CA SER A 39 26.75 9.49 28.04
C SER A 39 25.46 9.18 27.28
N GLY A 40 24.35 8.97 28.01
CA GLY A 40 23.02 8.80 27.40
C GLY A 40 22.62 10.03 26.58
N GLN A 41 22.90 11.24 27.02
CA GLN A 41 22.58 12.46 26.29
C GLN A 41 23.37 12.55 24.98
N SER A 42 24.69 12.28 25.01
CA SER A 42 25.55 12.24 23.82
C SER A 42 25.04 11.18 22.81
N ALA A 43 24.64 10.02 23.30
CA ALA A 43 24.04 8.94 22.45
C ALA A 43 22.78 9.41 21.75
N LEU A 44 21.87 10.10 22.44
CA LEU A 44 20.66 10.67 21.85
C LEU A 44 20.97 11.70 20.78
N ASP A 45 21.94 12.60 21.04
CA ASP A 45 22.32 13.65 20.10
C ASP A 45 22.97 13.06 18.83
N ILE A 46 23.81 12.04 18.99
CA ILE A 46 24.42 11.32 17.87
C ILE A 46 23.36 10.58 17.06
N ALA A 47 22.42 9.88 17.72
CA ALA A 47 21.36 9.13 17.05
C ALA A 47 20.40 10.04 16.28
N LEU A 48 20.20 11.28 16.72
CA LEU A 48 19.38 12.27 16.01
C LEU A 48 20.06 12.85 14.77
N LYS A 49 21.38 13.05 14.85
CA LYS A 49 22.19 13.62 13.76
C LYS A 49 22.52 12.58 12.69
N ASN A 50 22.58 11.31 13.07
CA ASN A 50 22.95 10.20 12.19
C ASN A 50 21.75 9.27 11.94
N PRO A 51 20.98 9.46 10.85
CA PRO A 51 19.73 8.71 10.62
C PRO A 51 19.93 7.23 10.23
N ARG A 52 21.17 6.74 10.18
CA ARG A 52 21.51 5.38 9.76
C ARG A 52 22.33 4.61 10.80
N ILE A 53 21.96 4.71 12.09
CA ILE A 53 22.51 3.79 13.08
C ILE A 53 21.75 2.49 12.99
N ASP A 54 22.49 1.38 12.88
CA ASP A 54 21.96 0.05 12.66
C ASP A 54 21.88 -0.78 13.94
N LEU A 55 22.73 -0.49 14.90
CA LEU A 55 22.78 -1.17 16.19
C LEU A 55 23.30 -0.20 17.25
N VAL A 56 22.74 -0.29 18.45
CA VAL A 56 23.26 0.40 19.63
C VAL A 56 23.75 -0.63 20.62
N ILE A 57 24.98 -0.47 21.12
CA ILE A 57 25.55 -1.22 22.25
C ILE A 57 25.63 -0.23 23.40
N LEU A 58 24.89 -0.48 24.47
CA LEU A 58 24.60 0.53 25.49
C LEU A 58 24.90 0.00 26.88
N ASP A 59 25.83 0.66 27.57
CA ASP A 59 26.00 0.38 28.98
C ASP A 59 24.76 0.79 29.78
N VAL A 60 24.41 -0.04 30.74
CA VAL A 60 23.27 0.21 31.62
C VAL A 60 23.64 1.20 32.73
N GLN A 61 24.86 1.08 33.31
CA GLN A 61 25.29 1.83 34.48
C GLN A 61 26.07 3.09 34.07
N MET A 62 25.35 4.16 33.81
CA MET A 62 25.93 5.46 33.50
C MET A 62 25.39 6.54 34.46
N PRO A 63 26.20 7.57 34.78
CA PRO A 63 25.73 8.69 35.58
C PRO A 63 24.67 9.52 34.84
N ASP A 64 23.86 10.27 35.57
CA ASP A 64 22.83 11.21 35.12
C ASP A 64 21.68 10.55 34.37
N MET A 65 21.96 9.84 33.27
CA MET A 65 21.00 9.11 32.46
C MET A 65 21.48 7.68 32.23
N ASP A 66 20.81 6.73 32.87
CA ASP A 66 21.13 5.31 32.72
C ASP A 66 20.79 4.76 31.33
N GLY A 67 21.27 3.54 31.03
CA GLY A 67 21.04 2.91 29.75
C GLY A 67 19.57 2.61 29.46
N PHE A 68 18.74 2.32 30.47
CA PHE A 68 17.31 2.07 30.26
C PHE A 68 16.56 3.37 29.92
N GLN A 69 16.90 4.45 30.60
CA GLN A 69 16.33 5.78 30.28
C GLN A 69 16.72 6.20 28.86
N THR A 70 18.00 6.02 28.49
CA THR A 70 18.51 6.30 27.15
C THR A 70 17.77 5.47 26.10
N ALA A 71 17.61 4.15 26.32
CA ALA A 71 16.89 3.26 25.42
C ALA A 71 15.43 3.66 25.29
N THR A 72 14.76 3.99 26.40
CA THR A 72 13.36 4.47 26.39
C THR A 72 13.21 5.68 25.49
N MET A 73 14.12 6.66 25.62
CA MET A 73 14.10 7.87 24.79
C MET A 73 14.38 7.60 23.31
N LEU A 74 15.25 6.62 22.99
CA LEU A 74 15.49 6.19 21.63
C LEU A 74 14.23 5.52 21.05
N LYS A 75 13.55 4.66 21.82
CA LYS A 75 12.38 3.88 21.39
C LYS A 75 11.10 4.71 21.19
N VAL A 76 10.93 5.80 21.87
CA VAL A 76 9.78 6.72 21.69
C VAL A 76 9.86 7.49 20.37
N ARG A 77 11.03 7.71 19.81
CA ARG A 77 11.21 8.54 18.62
C ARG A 77 11.09 7.73 17.33
N ARG A 78 10.26 8.16 16.39
CA ARG A 78 10.00 7.48 15.11
C ARG A 78 11.27 7.12 14.32
N LYS A 79 12.33 7.93 14.41
CA LYS A 79 13.59 7.71 13.66
C LYS A 79 14.50 6.65 14.28
N THR A 80 14.36 6.38 15.57
CA THR A 80 15.30 5.53 16.32
C THR A 80 14.64 4.35 17.02
N ARG A 81 13.30 4.31 17.05
CA ARG A 81 12.53 3.26 17.76
C ARG A 81 12.82 1.84 17.28
N ASP A 82 13.13 1.71 16.00
CA ASP A 82 13.31 0.38 15.36
C ASP A 82 14.78 -0.09 15.44
N ILE A 83 15.73 0.77 15.89
CA ILE A 83 17.13 0.40 16.06
C ILE A 83 17.25 -0.64 17.18
N PRO A 84 17.82 -1.83 16.94
CA PRO A 84 18.06 -2.79 17.98
C PRO A 84 19.10 -2.28 19.00
N ILE A 85 18.88 -2.60 20.28
CA ILE A 85 19.73 -2.18 21.39
C ILE A 85 20.21 -3.43 22.12
N ILE A 86 21.54 -3.59 22.26
CA ILE A 86 22.17 -4.59 23.11
C ILE A 86 22.67 -3.90 24.36
N PHE A 87 22.16 -4.29 25.51
CA PHE A 87 22.63 -3.77 26.79
C PHE A 87 23.90 -4.47 27.26
N LEU A 88 24.83 -3.68 27.83
CA LEU A 88 25.98 -4.18 28.59
C LEU A 88 25.68 -3.98 30.08
N THR A 89 25.78 -5.04 30.90
CA THR A 89 25.44 -4.94 32.32
C THR A 89 26.36 -5.77 33.18
N ALA A 90 26.70 -5.26 34.37
CA ALA A 90 27.40 -6.03 35.40
C ALA A 90 26.47 -6.82 36.32
N ALA A 91 25.16 -6.56 36.29
CA ALA A 91 24.21 -7.13 37.23
C ALA A 91 23.70 -8.50 36.78
N TYR A 92 23.83 -9.48 37.67
CA TYR A 92 23.23 -10.79 37.55
C TYR A 92 21.69 -10.70 37.74
N LYS A 93 20.96 -11.26 36.77
CA LYS A 93 19.62 -11.86 36.82
C LYS A 93 18.80 -11.56 38.10
N THR A 94 18.26 -10.38 38.22
CA THR A 94 16.98 -10.25 38.92
C THR A 94 15.91 -10.23 37.81
N ASP A 95 14.79 -10.94 38.02
CA ASP A 95 13.64 -10.98 37.07
C ASP A 95 13.18 -9.56 36.71
N GLU A 96 13.32 -8.61 37.64
CA GLU A 96 13.04 -7.18 37.42
C GLU A 96 13.92 -6.54 36.34
N PHE A 97 15.17 -6.95 36.19
CA PHE A 97 16.11 -6.40 35.20
C PHE A 97 15.78 -6.89 33.78
N GLN A 98 15.42 -8.17 33.67
CA GLN A 98 14.98 -8.73 32.42
C GLN A 98 13.63 -8.13 32.00
N GLN A 99 12.72 -7.96 32.93
CA GLN A 99 11.41 -7.38 32.67
C GLN A 99 11.51 -5.93 32.19
N LYS A 100 12.34 -5.09 32.83
CA LYS A 100 12.61 -3.72 32.37
C LYS A 100 13.23 -3.68 30.97
N GLY A 101 14.17 -4.55 30.65
CA GLY A 101 14.76 -4.66 29.31
C GLY A 101 13.74 -4.99 28.23
N TYR A 102 12.85 -5.94 28.50
CA TYR A 102 11.75 -6.30 27.57
C TYR A 102 10.72 -5.19 27.44
N GLU A 103 10.34 -4.52 28.53
CA GLU A 103 9.39 -3.40 28.51
C GLU A 103 9.88 -2.22 27.67
N VAL A 104 11.19 -1.96 27.68
CA VAL A 104 11.84 -0.92 26.88
C VAL A 104 12.03 -1.33 25.41
N GLY A 105 11.79 -2.61 25.07
CA GLY A 105 11.99 -3.13 23.72
C GLY A 105 13.47 -3.31 23.35
N ALA A 106 14.30 -3.71 24.31
CA ALA A 106 15.67 -4.11 24.05
C ALA A 106 15.71 -5.39 23.21
N ALA A 107 16.68 -5.45 22.31
CA ALA A 107 16.86 -6.62 21.47
C ALA A 107 17.59 -7.76 22.24
N ASP A 108 18.57 -7.38 23.10
CA ASP A 108 19.39 -8.36 23.81
C ASP A 108 20.22 -7.71 24.94
N TYR A 109 20.95 -8.54 25.69
CA TYR A 109 21.90 -8.08 26.72
C TYR A 109 23.18 -8.94 26.74
N LEU A 110 24.27 -8.37 27.24
CA LEU A 110 25.56 -9.00 27.51
C LEU A 110 26.04 -8.71 28.91
N LEU A 111 26.57 -9.70 29.57
CA LEU A 111 27.13 -9.57 30.93
C LEU A 111 28.58 -9.11 30.87
N LYS A 112 28.95 -8.15 31.72
CA LYS A 112 30.34 -7.79 31.99
C LYS A 112 30.93 -8.80 33.04
N PRO A 113 32.16 -9.34 32.86
CA PRO A 113 33.11 -9.03 31.78
C PRO A 113 32.65 -9.59 30.44
N ILE A 114 32.84 -8.79 29.37
CA ILE A 114 32.35 -9.12 28.03
C ILE A 114 33.22 -10.23 27.43
N ASP A 115 32.59 -11.31 27.00
CA ASP A 115 33.24 -12.34 26.20
C ASP A 115 33.25 -11.88 24.72
N ASP A 116 34.46 -11.87 24.13
CA ASP A 116 34.69 -11.41 22.75
C ASP A 116 33.79 -12.12 21.74
N ASN A 117 33.72 -13.47 21.86
CA ASN A 117 32.96 -14.28 20.92
C ASN A 117 31.44 -14.03 21.06
N GLN A 118 30.96 -13.87 22.29
CA GLN A 118 29.53 -13.59 22.51
C GLN A 118 29.14 -12.23 21.93
N LEU A 119 29.96 -11.20 22.14
CA LEU A 119 29.71 -9.86 21.58
C LEU A 119 29.66 -9.92 20.05
N ILE A 120 30.72 -10.44 19.43
CA ILE A 120 30.82 -10.51 17.97
C ILE A 120 29.71 -11.37 17.34
N ASN A 121 29.35 -12.50 17.96
CA ASN A 121 28.26 -13.32 17.50
C ASN A 121 26.90 -12.60 17.56
N LYS A 122 26.63 -11.85 18.64
CA LYS A 122 25.40 -11.06 18.76
C LYS A 122 25.36 -9.95 17.73
N ILE A 123 26.43 -9.15 17.60
CA ILE A 123 26.51 -8.10 16.56
C ILE A 123 26.26 -8.72 15.18
N SER A 124 26.98 -9.78 14.83
CA SER A 124 26.82 -10.45 13.53
C SER A 124 25.39 -10.93 13.28
N THR A 125 24.72 -11.41 14.32
CA THR A 125 23.33 -11.88 14.21
C THR A 125 22.39 -10.74 13.91
N TYR A 126 22.50 -9.60 14.61
CA TYR A 126 21.66 -8.44 14.38
C TYR A 126 21.94 -7.79 13.03
N LEU A 127 23.21 -7.59 12.64
CA LEU A 127 23.55 -7.03 11.34
C LEU A 127 23.01 -7.90 10.20
N ARG A 128 23.08 -9.24 10.34
CA ARG A 128 22.50 -10.15 9.35
C ARG A 128 20.97 -10.08 9.26
N LEU A 129 20.28 -9.84 10.38
CA LEU A 129 18.83 -9.64 10.39
C LEU A 129 18.46 -8.34 9.68
N ILE A 130 19.17 -7.26 9.97
CA ILE A 130 18.98 -5.95 9.34
C ILE A 130 19.26 -6.03 7.83
N GLU A 131 20.35 -6.71 7.43
CA GLU A 131 20.67 -6.94 6.03
C GLU A 131 19.52 -7.65 5.29
N LYS A 132 18.99 -8.72 5.89
CA LYS A 132 17.85 -9.45 5.31
C LYS A 132 16.58 -8.61 5.21
N GLU A 133 16.31 -7.81 6.22
CA GLU A 133 15.16 -6.89 6.22
C GLU A 133 15.30 -5.83 5.12
N ARG A 134 16.49 -5.22 4.97
CA ARG A 134 16.78 -4.28 3.89
C ARG A 134 16.63 -4.91 2.51
N ASP A 135 17.15 -6.11 2.32
CA ASP A 135 17.03 -6.84 1.05
C ASP A 135 15.57 -7.17 0.74
N MET A 136 14.80 -7.58 1.76
CA MET A 136 13.38 -7.87 1.60
C MET A 136 12.61 -6.61 1.20
N ASN A 137 12.82 -5.50 1.91
CA ASN A 137 12.16 -4.23 1.63
C ASN A 137 12.49 -3.74 0.21
N ARG A 138 13.74 -3.83 -0.20
CA ARG A 138 14.16 -3.48 -1.56
C ARG A 138 13.48 -4.33 -2.63
N ARG A 139 13.34 -5.65 -2.38
CA ARG A 139 12.61 -6.55 -3.29
C ARG A 139 11.13 -6.22 -3.37
N LEU A 140 10.51 -5.89 -2.22
CA LEU A 140 9.12 -5.46 -2.18
C LEU A 140 8.89 -4.15 -2.93
N GLU A 141 9.77 -3.16 -2.77
CA GLU A 141 9.71 -1.90 -3.52
C GLU A 141 9.75 -2.15 -5.02
N LEU A 142 10.72 -2.93 -5.52
CA LEU A 142 10.82 -3.29 -6.94
C LEU A 142 9.57 -4.03 -7.44
N LEU A 143 9.04 -4.97 -6.65
CA LEU A 143 7.82 -5.71 -7.03
C LEU A 143 6.59 -4.80 -7.08
N VAL A 144 6.48 -3.86 -6.14
CA VAL A 144 5.38 -2.86 -6.14
C VAL A 144 5.48 -1.97 -7.37
N GLU A 145 6.67 -1.49 -7.72
CA GLU A 145 6.88 -0.69 -8.93
C GLU A 145 6.48 -1.47 -10.19
N GLU A 146 6.95 -2.72 -10.33
CA GLU A 146 6.61 -3.58 -11.47
C GLU A 146 5.10 -3.81 -11.58
N ARG A 147 4.44 -4.19 -10.48
CA ARG A 147 2.99 -4.43 -10.45
C ARG A 147 2.17 -3.17 -10.72
N THR A 148 2.64 -2.03 -10.23
CA THR A 148 1.98 -0.75 -10.50
C THR A 148 2.06 -0.40 -11.98
N ALA A 149 3.23 -0.61 -12.61
CA ALA A 149 3.41 -0.39 -14.05
C ALA A 149 2.54 -1.34 -14.89
N GLU A 150 2.48 -2.63 -14.54
CA GLU A 150 1.61 -3.61 -15.21
C GLU A 150 0.13 -3.21 -15.13
N LEU A 151 -0.34 -2.86 -13.94
CA LEU A 151 -1.72 -2.42 -13.71
C LEU A 151 -2.05 -1.16 -14.50
N TRP A 152 -1.12 -0.21 -14.56
CA TRP A 152 -1.29 1.02 -15.34
C TRP A 152 -1.41 0.72 -16.84
N LEU A 153 -0.54 -0.14 -17.38
CA LEU A 153 -0.60 -0.55 -18.79
C LEU A 153 -1.90 -1.29 -19.11
N ALA A 154 -2.31 -2.23 -18.24
CA ALA A 154 -3.57 -2.96 -18.43
C ALA A 154 -4.78 -2.00 -18.39
N LYS A 155 -4.79 -1.05 -17.46
CA LYS A 155 -5.83 -0.01 -17.39
C LYS A 155 -5.88 0.82 -18.67
N GLN A 156 -4.73 1.32 -19.13
CA GLN A 156 -4.63 2.10 -20.38
C GLN A 156 -5.12 1.29 -21.59
N TYR A 157 -4.78 0.02 -21.66
CA TYR A 157 -5.24 -0.86 -22.73
C TYR A 157 -6.77 -0.98 -22.73
N LEU A 158 -7.37 -1.24 -21.56
CA LEU A 158 -8.83 -1.34 -21.43
C LEU A 158 -9.54 -0.03 -21.76
N GLU A 159 -9.03 1.09 -21.28
CA GLU A 159 -9.55 2.42 -21.62
C GLU A 159 -9.48 2.69 -23.14
N ASN A 160 -8.37 2.33 -23.78
CA ASN A 160 -8.21 2.46 -25.22
C ASN A 160 -9.22 1.57 -25.99
N VAL A 161 -9.43 0.34 -25.53
CA VAL A 161 -10.44 -0.56 -26.15
C VAL A 161 -11.82 0.05 -26.04
N ILE A 162 -12.23 0.49 -24.85
CA ILE A 162 -13.55 1.08 -24.59
C ILE A 162 -13.74 2.36 -25.39
N ASN A 163 -12.73 3.24 -25.44
CA ASN A 163 -12.79 4.52 -26.12
C ASN A 163 -12.83 4.39 -27.66
N ASN A 164 -12.28 3.30 -28.19
CA ASN A 164 -12.30 3.03 -29.65
C ASN A 164 -13.40 2.06 -30.07
N MET A 165 -14.28 1.62 -29.14
CA MET A 165 -15.47 0.85 -29.53
C MET A 165 -16.40 1.72 -30.38
N GLY A 166 -16.90 1.16 -31.48
CA GLY A 166 -17.88 1.84 -32.34
C GLY A 166 -19.31 1.79 -31.79
N GLU A 167 -19.57 0.95 -30.79
CA GLU A 167 -20.87 0.84 -30.12
C GLU A 167 -20.89 1.68 -28.85
N ALA A 168 -22.04 2.28 -28.55
CA ALA A 168 -22.22 3.02 -27.31
C ALA A 168 -22.14 2.08 -26.11
N LEU A 169 -21.27 2.41 -25.14
CA LEU A 169 -21.17 1.70 -23.88
C LEU A 169 -21.46 2.66 -22.74
N LEU A 170 -22.41 2.26 -21.89
CA LEU A 170 -22.80 2.94 -20.68
C LEU A 170 -22.60 1.99 -19.50
N LEU A 171 -21.94 2.44 -18.46
CA LEU A 171 -21.88 1.74 -17.18
C LEU A 171 -22.82 2.44 -16.21
N LEU A 172 -23.72 1.68 -15.59
CA LEU A 172 -24.72 2.19 -14.67
C LEU A 172 -24.44 1.70 -13.25
N GLU A 173 -24.78 2.53 -12.27
CA GLU A 173 -24.98 2.09 -10.90
C GLU A 173 -26.21 1.15 -10.81
N PRO A 174 -26.38 0.38 -9.71
CA PRO A 174 -27.54 -0.51 -9.53
C PRO A 174 -28.88 0.21 -9.52
N ASP A 175 -28.92 1.50 -9.23
CA ASP A 175 -30.14 2.34 -9.26
C ASP A 175 -30.49 2.86 -10.67
N GLY A 176 -29.64 2.57 -11.67
CA GLY A 176 -29.84 2.95 -13.06
C GLY A 176 -29.26 4.33 -13.43
N SER A 177 -28.55 4.99 -12.53
CA SER A 177 -27.82 6.21 -12.86
C SER A 177 -26.55 5.91 -13.66
N ILE A 178 -26.21 6.76 -14.61
CA ILE A 178 -25.05 6.61 -15.50
C ILE A 178 -23.77 6.94 -14.71
N LYS A 179 -22.89 5.95 -14.53
CA LYS A 179 -21.59 6.06 -13.88
C LYS A 179 -20.49 6.49 -14.85
N THR A 180 -20.54 5.99 -16.08
CA THR A 180 -19.62 6.40 -17.15
C THR A 180 -20.19 6.06 -18.52
N ALA A 181 -19.72 6.75 -19.55
CA ALA A 181 -20.08 6.55 -20.95
C ALA A 181 -18.82 6.60 -21.82
N ASN A 182 -18.74 5.77 -22.86
CA ASN A 182 -17.65 5.86 -23.82
C ASN A 182 -17.91 6.98 -24.87
N PRO A 183 -16.90 7.38 -25.65
CA PRO A 183 -17.08 8.41 -26.67
C PRO A 183 -18.19 8.11 -27.70
N ALA A 184 -18.41 6.83 -28.04
CA ALA A 184 -19.48 6.44 -28.96
C ALA A 184 -20.87 6.71 -28.35
N ALA A 185 -21.07 6.50 -27.05
CA ALA A 185 -22.31 6.86 -26.35
C ALA A 185 -22.52 8.38 -26.32
N CYS A 186 -21.49 9.14 -26.01
CA CYS A 186 -21.54 10.60 -26.03
C CYS A 186 -21.91 11.14 -27.42
N HIS A 187 -21.32 10.58 -28.46
CA HIS A 187 -21.59 10.94 -29.85
C HIS A 187 -23.02 10.57 -30.30
N MET A 188 -23.47 9.36 -29.93
CA MET A 188 -24.80 8.85 -30.25
C MET A 188 -25.90 9.72 -29.63
N LEU A 189 -25.71 10.11 -28.36
CA LEU A 189 -26.67 10.84 -27.56
C LEU A 189 -26.52 12.37 -27.64
N ASP A 190 -25.46 12.88 -28.26
CA ASP A 190 -25.12 14.29 -28.35
C ASP A 190 -24.96 14.99 -26.99
N TYR A 191 -24.37 14.27 -26.03
CA TYR A 191 -24.05 14.77 -24.71
C TYR A 191 -22.53 14.80 -24.48
N GLN A 192 -22.06 15.74 -23.65
CA GLN A 192 -20.73 15.63 -23.08
C GLN A 192 -20.75 14.56 -21.97
N GLN A 193 -19.62 13.94 -21.71
CA GLN A 193 -19.55 12.86 -20.72
C GLN A 193 -20.00 13.35 -19.33
N GLU A 194 -19.62 14.57 -18.96
CA GLU A 194 -19.96 15.19 -17.69
C GLU A 194 -21.48 15.39 -17.51
N ASP A 195 -22.19 15.66 -18.60
CA ASP A 195 -23.66 15.84 -18.60
C ASP A 195 -24.40 14.51 -18.40
N LEU A 196 -23.79 13.40 -18.86
CA LEU A 196 -24.36 12.05 -18.71
C LEU A 196 -24.15 11.48 -17.31
N LEU A 197 -23.09 11.90 -16.59
CA LEU A 197 -22.80 11.35 -15.27
C LEU A 197 -23.90 11.65 -14.25
N GLY A 198 -24.44 10.63 -13.62
CA GLY A 198 -25.54 10.73 -12.66
C GLY A 198 -26.93 10.88 -13.28
N MET A 199 -27.06 11.01 -14.61
CA MET A 199 -28.34 11.02 -15.30
C MET A 199 -28.95 9.62 -15.22
N ALA A 200 -30.26 9.52 -15.02
CA ALA A 200 -30.93 8.24 -15.08
C ALA A 200 -30.96 7.72 -16.52
N ILE A 201 -30.68 6.45 -16.73
CA ILE A 201 -30.71 5.83 -18.09
C ILE A 201 -32.07 5.98 -18.73
N GLY A 202 -33.17 6.06 -17.95
CA GLY A 202 -34.51 6.32 -18.43
C GLY A 202 -34.70 7.65 -19.16
N ASP A 203 -33.88 8.65 -18.83
CA ASP A 203 -34.00 9.99 -19.42
C ASP A 203 -33.51 10.06 -20.88
N VAL A 204 -32.78 9.05 -21.34
CA VAL A 204 -32.33 8.91 -22.73
C VAL A 204 -33.21 8.01 -23.57
N PHE A 205 -34.28 7.42 -23.00
CA PHE A 205 -35.27 6.63 -23.76
C PHE A 205 -36.43 7.50 -24.23
N GLU A 206 -37.14 7.07 -25.26
CA GLU A 206 -38.37 7.69 -25.72
C GLU A 206 -39.48 7.61 -24.65
N GLU A 207 -40.36 8.65 -24.54
CA GLU A 207 -41.37 8.77 -23.48
C GLU A 207 -42.30 7.57 -23.34
N GLU A 208 -42.72 6.93 -24.45
CA GLU A 208 -43.54 5.71 -24.43
C GLU A 208 -42.81 4.48 -23.87
N GLU A 209 -41.49 4.42 -24.08
CA GLU A 209 -40.59 3.41 -23.52
C GLU A 209 -40.13 3.76 -22.12
N ALA A 210 -40.04 5.05 -21.76
CA ALA A 210 -39.65 5.54 -20.43
C ALA A 210 -40.71 5.22 -19.36
N VAL A 211 -42.00 5.26 -19.70
CA VAL A 211 -43.10 4.80 -18.81
C VAL A 211 -43.02 3.28 -18.59
N GLN A 212 -42.70 2.53 -19.64
CA GLN A 212 -42.35 1.10 -19.52
C GLN A 212 -40.99 0.93 -18.81
N ALA A 213 -40.02 1.83 -18.97
CA ALA A 213 -38.73 1.76 -18.33
C ALA A 213 -38.76 2.05 -16.82
N SER A 214 -39.65 2.90 -16.32
CA SER A 214 -39.81 3.12 -14.87
C SER A 214 -40.58 1.97 -14.18
N ALA A 215 -41.60 1.43 -14.82
CA ALA A 215 -42.21 0.15 -14.42
C ALA A 215 -41.29 -1.04 -14.73
N PHE A 216 -40.44 -0.90 -15.72
CA PHE A 216 -39.47 -1.82 -16.25
C PHE A 216 -38.22 -1.92 -15.39
N MET A 217 -37.79 -0.86 -14.68
CA MET A 217 -36.69 -0.93 -13.70
C MET A 217 -36.97 -1.96 -12.60
N GLY A 218 -38.23 -2.13 -12.17
CA GLY A 218 -38.60 -3.19 -11.23
C GLY A 218 -38.52 -4.59 -11.83
N THR A 219 -39.18 -4.82 -12.98
CA THR A 219 -39.30 -6.16 -13.59
C THR A 219 -38.04 -6.62 -14.31
N TRP A 220 -37.30 -5.75 -14.98
CA TRP A 220 -36.10 -6.20 -15.66
C TRP A 220 -34.89 -6.27 -14.72
N LEU A 221 -34.80 -5.48 -13.67
CA LEU A 221 -33.79 -5.65 -12.62
C LEU A 221 -33.95 -7.04 -11.97
N GLU A 222 -35.19 -7.46 -11.68
CA GLU A 222 -35.46 -8.82 -11.22
C GLU A 222 -35.09 -9.91 -12.26
N ALA A 223 -35.35 -9.66 -13.53
CA ALA A 223 -34.94 -10.56 -14.60
C ALA A 223 -33.41 -10.59 -14.74
N LEU A 224 -32.74 -9.44 -14.69
CA LEU A 224 -31.29 -9.33 -14.73
C LEU A 224 -30.63 -10.01 -13.52
N ILE A 225 -31.20 -9.84 -12.32
CA ILE A 225 -30.78 -10.54 -11.10
C ILE A 225 -30.84 -12.07 -11.32
N ARG A 226 -31.92 -12.57 -11.93
CA ARG A 226 -32.16 -13.99 -12.14
C ARG A 226 -31.32 -14.60 -13.28
N THR A 227 -31.18 -13.89 -14.39
CA THR A 227 -30.54 -14.44 -15.62
C THR A 227 -29.12 -13.96 -15.84
N GLY A 228 -28.70 -12.84 -15.18
CA GLY A 228 -27.38 -12.23 -15.32
C GLY A 228 -27.18 -11.41 -16.60
N THR A 229 -27.93 -11.70 -17.66
CA THR A 229 -27.82 -11.00 -18.96
C THR A 229 -29.21 -10.92 -19.59
N ILE A 230 -29.55 -9.77 -20.18
CA ILE A 230 -30.73 -9.63 -21.03
C ILE A 230 -30.27 -9.42 -22.47
N SER A 231 -30.71 -10.30 -23.35
CA SER A 231 -30.44 -10.26 -24.82
C SER A 231 -30.91 -8.93 -25.41
N SER A 232 -30.30 -8.59 -26.53
CA SER A 232 -30.59 -7.40 -27.31
C SER A 232 -32.10 -7.19 -27.54
N ILE A 233 -32.57 -6.00 -27.20
CA ILE A 233 -33.90 -5.48 -27.47
C ILE A 233 -33.81 -4.30 -28.43
N GLU A 234 -34.80 -4.17 -29.34
CA GLU A 234 -34.94 -2.96 -30.12
C GLU A 234 -35.50 -1.84 -29.19
N ALA A 235 -34.88 -0.70 -29.17
CA ALA A 235 -35.27 0.46 -28.38
C ALA A 235 -35.00 1.77 -29.16
N CYS A 236 -35.51 2.89 -28.69
CA CYS A 236 -35.25 4.20 -29.25
C CYS A 236 -34.68 5.12 -28.21
N PHE A 237 -33.46 5.61 -28.45
CA PHE A 237 -32.85 6.65 -27.63
C PHE A 237 -33.23 8.05 -28.15
N ILE A 238 -33.36 8.99 -27.22
CA ILE A 238 -33.56 10.42 -27.55
C ILE A 238 -32.26 11.16 -27.20
N ALA A 239 -31.61 11.68 -28.23
CA ALA A 239 -30.42 12.49 -28.07
C ALA A 239 -30.78 13.88 -27.52
N LYS A 240 -29.78 14.65 -27.03
CA LYS A 240 -29.94 15.99 -26.47
C LYS A 240 -30.60 16.97 -27.46
N ASP A 241 -30.32 16.79 -28.74
CA ASP A 241 -30.92 17.56 -29.87
C ASP A 241 -32.31 17.06 -30.27
N GLN A 242 -32.94 16.18 -29.49
CA GLN A 242 -34.25 15.56 -29.72
C GLN A 242 -34.29 14.60 -30.94
N ARG A 243 -33.13 14.20 -31.44
CA ARG A 243 -33.04 13.22 -32.52
C ARG A 243 -33.34 11.84 -31.97
N ARG A 244 -34.19 11.09 -32.68
CA ARG A 244 -34.51 9.68 -32.38
C ARG A 244 -33.43 8.77 -32.96
N VAL A 245 -32.84 7.93 -32.12
CA VAL A 245 -31.80 6.98 -32.51
C VAL A 245 -32.32 5.57 -32.22
N PRO A 246 -32.73 4.83 -33.28
CA PRO A 246 -33.09 3.44 -33.08
C PRO A 246 -31.84 2.64 -32.69
N VAL A 247 -31.91 1.87 -31.63
CA VAL A 247 -30.78 1.10 -31.12
C VAL A 247 -31.15 -0.37 -30.88
N LEU A 248 -30.17 -1.24 -31.03
CA LEU A 248 -30.19 -2.57 -30.46
C LEU A 248 -29.48 -2.55 -29.12
N PHE A 249 -30.24 -2.70 -28.04
CA PHE A 249 -29.77 -2.44 -26.67
C PHE A 249 -29.65 -3.74 -25.88
N SER A 250 -28.49 -3.96 -25.25
CA SER A 250 -28.23 -5.13 -24.43
C SER A 250 -27.65 -4.69 -23.06
N ARG A 251 -27.85 -5.54 -22.04
CA ARG A 251 -27.50 -5.25 -20.65
C ARG A 251 -26.94 -6.48 -19.96
N THR A 252 -25.92 -6.28 -19.14
CA THR A 252 -25.29 -7.32 -18.31
C THR A 252 -24.99 -6.79 -16.92
N ALA A 253 -25.44 -7.53 -15.89
CA ALA A 253 -25.11 -7.19 -14.51
C ALA A 253 -23.71 -7.69 -14.13
N LEU A 254 -22.89 -6.81 -13.57
CA LEU A 254 -21.67 -7.18 -12.88
C LEU A 254 -21.99 -7.46 -11.40
N LYS A 255 -21.44 -8.55 -10.87
CA LYS A 255 -21.68 -9.00 -9.50
C LYS A 255 -20.36 -9.12 -8.74
N ASP A 256 -20.39 -8.79 -7.46
CA ASP A 256 -19.29 -9.08 -6.54
C ASP A 256 -19.23 -10.57 -6.15
N ASP A 257 -18.21 -10.95 -5.38
CA ASP A 257 -18.03 -12.33 -4.88
C ASP A 257 -19.19 -12.80 -3.98
N ALA A 258 -19.98 -11.89 -3.43
CA ALA A 258 -21.17 -12.17 -2.64
C ALA A 258 -22.46 -12.27 -3.50
N GLY A 259 -22.34 -12.11 -4.83
CA GLY A 259 -23.45 -12.17 -5.79
C GLY A 259 -24.32 -10.90 -5.84
N ARG A 260 -23.90 -9.79 -5.22
CA ARG A 260 -24.60 -8.51 -5.25
C ARG A 260 -24.21 -7.76 -6.53
N ILE A 261 -25.21 -7.15 -7.20
CA ILE A 261 -24.95 -6.34 -8.37
C ILE A 261 -24.17 -5.09 -7.94
N THR A 262 -23.02 -4.87 -8.54
CA THR A 262 -22.17 -3.69 -8.34
C THR A 262 -22.38 -2.66 -9.43
N ASP A 263 -22.55 -3.12 -10.66
CA ASP A 263 -22.71 -2.26 -11.82
C ASP A 263 -23.53 -2.98 -12.91
N ILE A 264 -24.03 -2.22 -13.88
CA ILE A 264 -24.74 -2.75 -15.05
C ILE A 264 -24.04 -2.19 -16.29
N ILE A 265 -23.54 -3.08 -17.14
CA ILE A 265 -23.00 -2.71 -18.45
C ILE A 265 -24.15 -2.69 -19.46
N CYS A 266 -24.31 -1.56 -20.15
CA CYS A 266 -25.25 -1.38 -21.24
C CYS A 266 -24.49 -1.13 -22.53
N ILE A 267 -24.85 -1.85 -23.60
CA ILE A 267 -24.29 -1.65 -24.94
C ILE A 267 -25.45 -1.33 -25.88
N ALA A 268 -25.31 -0.24 -26.64
CA ALA A 268 -26.29 0.18 -27.63
C ALA A 268 -25.61 0.28 -28.99
N LYS A 269 -26.12 -0.47 -29.94
CA LYS A 269 -25.71 -0.40 -31.34
C LYS A 269 -26.68 0.48 -32.11
N ASP A 270 -26.18 1.51 -32.77
CA ASP A 270 -26.95 2.40 -33.64
C ASP A 270 -27.47 1.60 -34.85
N MET A 271 -28.79 1.59 -35.05
CA MET A 271 -29.47 0.93 -36.13
C MET A 271 -29.90 1.93 -37.21
N THR A 272 -29.50 3.19 -37.11
CA THR A 272 -29.77 4.22 -38.12
C THR A 272 -29.15 3.78 -39.45
N GLY A 273 -29.95 3.57 -40.49
CA GLY A 273 -29.49 3.12 -41.81
C GLY A 273 -29.56 1.57 -42.04
N TYR A 274 -29.90 0.79 -41.03
CA TYR A 274 -30.24 -0.62 -41.26
C TYR A 274 -31.69 -0.71 -41.71
N THR A 275 -31.91 -0.91 -43.00
CA THR A 275 -33.23 -1.28 -43.53
C THR A 275 -33.51 -2.72 -43.18
N ARG A 276 -34.66 -3.02 -42.55
CA ARG A 276 -35.17 -4.39 -42.49
C ARG A 276 -35.28 -4.91 -43.89
N VAL A 277 -34.50 -5.91 -44.27
CA VAL A 277 -34.78 -6.76 -45.42
C VAL A 277 -35.87 -7.70 -44.93
N GLU A 278 -37.11 -7.42 -45.34
CA GLU A 278 -38.24 -8.33 -45.16
C GLU A 278 -38.03 -9.65 -45.89
#